data_f41fcf10eac57d37108741406ede2db1
#
_entry.id   f41fcf10eac57d37108741406ede2db1
#
_cell.length_a   1.000
_cell.length_b   1.000
_cell.length_c   1.000
_cell.angle_alpha   90.00
_cell.angle_beta   90.00
_cell.angle_gamma   90.00
#
_symmetry.space_group_name_H-M   'P 1'
#
loop_
_entity.id
_entity.type
_entity.pdbx_description
1 polymer ?
#
loop_
_entity_poly.entity_id
_entity_poly.type
_entity_poly.pdbx_seq_one_letter_code
_entity_poly.pdbx_strand_id
1 'polypeptide(L)' 'MIFHAFLIKYAEIAIKGKNRYLFEDALVKQMRLVLEPLEGEFKVTKEQGRVYVFCPEEYDFDETVEALQRVFGIVGISPV' A
#
# COMPACT_ATOMS: atom_id res chain seq x y z
N MET A 1 20.29 3.60 5.09
CA MET A 1 19.35 4.51 4.43
C MET A 1 17.94 4.23 4.93
N ILE A 2 17.24 5.25 5.32
CA ILE A 2 15.88 5.12 5.86
C ILE A 2 14.88 5.44 4.75
N PHE A 3 14.00 4.50 4.48
CA PHE A 3 12.94 4.71 3.50
C PHE A 3 11.73 5.30 4.21
N HIS A 4 11.15 6.32 3.62
CA HIS A 4 10.00 7.02 4.22
C HIS A 4 8.67 6.63 3.62
N ALA A 5 8.69 5.91 2.50
CA ALA A 5 7.46 5.51 1.84
C ALA A 5 7.69 4.25 1.00
N PHE A 6 6.57 3.63 0.62
CA PHE A 6 6.57 2.53 -0.34
C PHE A 6 5.69 2.91 -1.52
N LEU A 7 6.17 2.58 -2.72
CA LEU A 7 5.34 2.63 -3.92
C LEU A 7 4.72 1.26 -4.10
N ILE A 8 3.41 1.20 -4.16
CA ILE A 8 2.68 -0.05 -4.28
C ILE A 8 2.29 -0.29 -5.73
N LYS A 9 2.71 -1.44 -6.25
CA LYS A 9 2.31 -1.88 -7.58
C LYS A 9 1.22 -2.93 -7.42
N TYR A 10 0.14 -2.77 -8.17
CA TYR A 10 -0.99 -3.68 -8.09
C TYR A 10 -1.31 -4.25 -9.47
N ALA A 11 -2.04 -5.38 -9.47
CA ALA A 11 -2.33 -6.11 -10.70
C ALA A 11 -3.32 -5.34 -11.57
N GLU A 12 -2.87 -4.87 -12.73
CA GLU A 12 -3.73 -4.17 -13.68
C GLU A 12 -4.78 -5.09 -14.28
N ILE A 13 -4.51 -6.38 -14.28
CA ILE A 13 -5.43 -7.36 -14.84
C ILE A 13 -6.79 -7.36 -14.16
N ALA A 14 -6.84 -6.92 -12.90
CA ALA A 14 -8.08 -6.80 -12.16
C ALA A 14 -8.84 -5.52 -12.50
N ILE A 15 -8.23 -4.62 -13.28
CA ILE A 15 -8.77 -3.32 -13.58
C ILE A 15 -9.25 -3.30 -15.01
N LYS A 16 -10.57 -3.16 -15.19
CA LYS A 16 -11.15 -3.03 -16.52
C LYS A 16 -11.98 -1.77 -16.59
N GLY A 17 -11.51 -0.81 -17.39
CA GLY A 17 -12.27 0.40 -17.71
C GLY A 17 -12.62 1.24 -16.50
N LYS A 18 -13.92 1.47 -16.34
CA LYS A 18 -14.45 2.45 -15.38
C LYS A 18 -14.36 2.01 -13.92
N ASN A 19 -14.00 0.75 -13.66
CA ASN A 19 -13.97 0.22 -12.29
C ASN A 19 -12.63 0.39 -11.59
N ARG A 20 -11.70 1.06 -12.25
CA ARG A 20 -10.36 1.24 -11.69
C ARG A 20 -10.37 1.91 -10.32
N TYR A 21 -11.11 3.00 -10.16
CA TYR A 21 -11.14 3.72 -8.90
C TYR A 21 -11.77 2.90 -7.78
N LEU A 22 -12.73 2.06 -8.10
CA LEU A 22 -13.33 1.17 -7.10
C LEU A 22 -12.33 0.15 -6.60
N PHE A 23 -11.53 -0.40 -7.50
CA PHE A 23 -10.47 -1.32 -7.13
C PHE A 23 -9.42 -0.63 -6.26
N GLU A 24 -8.99 0.56 -6.67
CA GLU A 24 -8.00 1.32 -5.91
C GLU A 24 -8.49 1.70 -4.52
N ASP A 25 -9.77 2.09 -4.40
CA ASP A 25 -10.36 2.42 -3.11
C ASP A 25 -10.43 1.20 -2.19
N ALA A 26 -10.80 0.05 -2.73
CA ALA A 26 -10.83 -1.20 -1.98
C ALA A 26 -9.42 -1.60 -1.53
N LEU A 27 -8.43 -1.42 -2.42
CA LEU A 27 -7.04 -1.72 -2.12
C LEU A 27 -6.51 -0.85 -0.98
N VAL A 28 -6.77 0.45 -1.06
CA VAL A 28 -6.36 1.40 -0.01
C VAL A 28 -6.98 1.01 1.33
N LYS A 29 -8.25 0.66 1.32
CA LYS A 29 -8.96 0.25 2.54
C LYS A 29 -8.33 -1.01 3.15
N GLN A 30 -8.03 -2.00 2.35
CA GLN A 30 -7.38 -3.22 2.81
C GLN A 30 -5.98 -2.95 3.36
N MET A 31 -5.25 -2.07 2.70
CA MET A 31 -3.92 -1.69 3.15
C MET A 31 -3.97 -1.03 4.52
N ARG A 32 -4.93 -0.14 4.73
CA ARG A 32 -5.12 0.52 6.03
C ARG A 32 -5.44 -0.49 7.12
N LEU A 33 -6.26 -1.49 6.80
CA LEU A 33 -6.61 -2.53 7.77
C LEU A 33 -5.41 -3.37 8.20
N VAL A 34 -4.54 -3.73 7.26
CA VAL A 34 -3.37 -4.55 7.62
C VAL A 34 -2.28 -3.74 8.32
N LEU A 35 -2.26 -2.42 8.14
CA LEU A 35 -1.30 -1.55 8.80
C LEU A 35 -1.76 -1.10 10.19
N GLU A 36 -3.05 -1.17 10.46
CA GLU A 36 -3.61 -0.69 11.73
C GLU A 36 -2.98 -1.33 12.97
N PRO A 37 -2.73 -2.66 13.03
CA PRO A 37 -2.11 -3.26 14.21
C PRO A 37 -0.63 -2.96 14.37
N LEU A 38 0.01 -2.37 13.37
CA LEU A 38 1.42 -2.03 13.43
C LEU A 38 1.64 -0.74 14.21
N GLU A 39 2.77 -0.62 14.89
CA GLU A 39 3.11 0.59 15.62
C GLU A 39 3.40 1.74 14.67
N GLY A 40 2.89 2.92 15.02
CA GLY A 40 3.08 4.13 14.26
C GLY A 40 1.91 4.47 13.36
N GLU A 41 1.93 5.66 12.82
CA GLU A 41 0.89 6.11 11.92
C GLU A 41 1.35 6.00 10.46
N PHE A 42 0.71 5.11 9.74
CA PHE A 42 0.93 4.97 8.30
C PHE A 42 -0.13 5.74 7.54
N LYS A 43 0.28 6.39 6.47
CA LYS A 43 -0.66 7.13 5.62
C LYS A 43 -0.66 6.51 4.23
N VAL A 44 -1.83 6.09 3.78
CA VAL A 44 -1.99 5.53 2.44
C VAL A 44 -2.63 6.58 1.55
N THR A 45 -1.98 6.88 0.43
CA THR A 45 -2.49 7.85 -0.53
C THR A 45 -2.58 7.24 -1.92
N LYS A 46 -3.46 7.81 -2.72
CA LYS A 46 -3.70 7.37 -4.08
C LYS A 46 -3.49 8.57 -5.01
N GLU A 47 -2.59 8.43 -5.98
CA GLU A 47 -2.29 9.50 -6.93
C GLU A 47 -2.15 8.94 -8.34
N GLN A 48 -2.95 9.42 -9.26
CA GLN A 48 -2.84 9.13 -10.70
C GLN A 48 -2.41 7.70 -11.06
N GLY A 49 -3.14 6.72 -10.55
CA GLY A 49 -2.85 5.33 -10.85
C GLY A 49 -1.73 4.72 -10.03
N ARG A 50 -1.26 5.41 -9.00
CA ARG A 50 -0.24 4.93 -8.08
C ARG A 50 -0.73 5.01 -6.65
N VAL A 51 -0.32 4.05 -5.86
CA VAL A 51 -0.65 4.03 -4.44
C VAL A 51 0.64 4.09 -3.64
N TYR A 52 0.69 5.00 -2.68
CA TYR A 52 1.85 5.17 -1.81
C TYR A 52 1.46 4.92 -0.36
N VAL A 53 2.38 4.32 0.37
CA VAL A 53 2.26 4.17 1.82
C VAL A 53 3.37 5.00 2.45
N PHE A 54 2.99 6.06 3.17
CA PHE A 54 3.97 6.88 3.90
C PHE A 54 4.13 6.32 5.30
N CYS A 55 5.37 6.10 5.69
CA CYS A 55 5.72 5.45 6.94
C CYS A 55 5.99 6.47 8.04
N PRO A 56 5.75 6.11 9.31
CA PRO A 56 6.13 6.96 10.43
C PRO A 56 7.65 7.01 10.55
N GLU A 57 8.14 7.89 11.40
CA GLU A 57 9.57 8.06 11.62
C GLU A 57 10.24 6.76 12.08
N GLU A 58 9.55 6.03 12.95
CA GLU A 58 10.03 4.72 13.41
C GLU A 58 8.99 3.65 13.04
N TYR A 59 9.45 2.62 12.35
CA TYR A 59 8.58 1.51 11.96
C TYR A 59 9.42 0.27 11.67
N ASP A 60 8.80 -0.89 11.75
CA ASP A 60 9.45 -2.16 11.42
C ASP A 60 9.28 -2.42 9.92
N PHE A 61 10.39 -2.34 9.19
CA PHE A 61 10.37 -2.51 7.73
C PHE A 61 9.83 -3.87 7.32
N ASP A 62 10.38 -4.95 7.91
CA ASP A 62 10.02 -6.30 7.53
C ASP A 62 8.55 -6.61 7.84
N GLU A 63 8.09 -6.19 9.00
CA GLU A 63 6.71 -6.39 9.42
C GLU A 63 5.74 -5.64 8.52
N THR A 64 6.11 -4.42 8.15
CA THR A 64 5.30 -3.59 7.25
C THR A 64 5.18 -4.22 5.88
N VAL A 65 6.31 -4.64 5.30
CA VAL A 65 6.31 -5.30 3.99
C VAL A 65 5.49 -6.59 4.03
N GLU A 66 5.67 -7.39 5.07
CA GLU A 66 4.91 -8.64 5.21
C GLU A 66 3.41 -8.38 5.29
N ALA A 67 3.00 -7.36 6.06
CA ALA A 67 1.59 -7.01 6.17
C ALA A 67 1.01 -6.59 4.81
N LEU A 68 1.72 -5.77 4.07
CA LEU A 68 1.28 -5.31 2.76
C LEU A 68 1.20 -6.46 1.75
N GLN A 69 2.09 -7.45 1.85
CA GLN A 69 2.07 -8.60 0.96
C GLN A 69 0.83 -9.46 1.12
N ARG A 70 0.14 -9.35 2.24
CA ARG A 70 -1.10 -10.10 2.50
C ARG A 70 -2.30 -9.50 1.79
N VAL A 71 -2.17 -8.29 1.28
CA VAL A 71 -3.28 -7.62 0.59
C VAL A 71 -3.41 -8.18 -0.81
N PHE A 72 -4.61 -8.66 -1.13
CA PHE A 72 -4.89 -9.20 -2.46
C PHE A 72 -4.77 -8.12 -3.52
N GLY A 73 -4.09 -8.42 -4.60
CA GLY A 73 -3.93 -7.49 -5.72
C GLY A 73 -2.60 -6.76 -5.74
N ILE A 74 -1.85 -6.78 -4.66
CA ILE A 74 -0.52 -6.18 -4.63
C ILE A 74 0.48 -7.15 -5.27
N VAL A 75 1.22 -6.67 -6.26
CA VAL A 75 2.22 -7.48 -6.96
C VAL A 75 3.63 -6.97 -6.73
N GLY A 76 3.80 -5.79 -6.17
CA GLY A 76 5.12 -5.26 -5.86
C GLY A 76 5.08 -4.16 -4.83
N ILE A 77 6.10 -4.12 -4.00
CA ILE A 77 6.27 -3.11 -2.95
C ILE A 77 7.70 -2.58 -3.10
N SER A 78 7.83 -1.32 -3.45
CA SER A 78 9.13 -0.71 -3.68
C SER A 78 9.38 0.41 -2.68
N PRO A 79 10.45 0.32 -1.87
CA PRO A 79 10.82 1.42 -0.97
C PRO A 79 11.26 2.65 -1.77
N VAL A 80 10.85 3.80 -1.35
CA VAL A 80 11.20 5.07 -2.00
C VAL A 80 11.60 6.13 -0.99
#